data_f517c97bae9b21f5aefb6c4dafd44516
#
_entry.id   f517c97bae9b21f5aefb6c4dafd44516
#
_cell.length_a   1.000
_cell.length_b   1.000
_cell.length_c   1.000
_cell.angle_alpha   90.00
_cell.angle_beta   90.00
_cell.angle_gamma   90.00
#
_symmetry.space_group_name_H-M   'P 1'
#
loop_
_entity.id
_entity.type
_entity.pdbx_description
1 polymer ?
#
loop_
_entity_poly.entity_id
_entity_poly.type
_entity_poly.pdbx_seq_one_letter_code
_entity_poly.pdbx_strand_id
1 'polypeptide(L)'
;MAFTDFLPIPEINRLFQTNDGRICIVVDLLAKGDNSYVIAKDIVSEKQFEWNAVEWNNNIDSILSDTHPFVQEYAKSIKSAKELIQDELDEIQTKRNAGKELKGKCGKFKEFLWTFAGADKDLLRMCPTDHARIADFGGTIFMEGLVFGLSFGYGAHMLTDSMLISSVLGVICFCLTIFFDGFITNTMYSDGKVTISKRELMSSMPRIILGIVLGIVIAAPLQLKIFEGKINDYIINDHYKSIVASSTYEKNEERIEALNQELQKLNTSIEIQEKEYENELVSNRLGIGPVAKEKELRIENTKRLILEKSHQLSQYNVLRDSLVSVAKHPYEADFSFSSKIEALSQIASFKNNESYILPIANLLICFIFIVLSVLPIINKMLMADGVYEKLLKHEEGLTEKLTRIHIIELEKN
;
A
#
# COMPACT_ATOMS: atom_id res chain seq x y z
N MET A 1 40.87 -2.33 -38.76
CA MET A 1 42.23 -1.77 -38.64
C MET A 1 42.32 -1.11 -37.27
N ALA A 2 43.30 -1.48 -36.47
CA ALA A 2 43.54 -0.85 -35.19
C ALA A 2 44.31 0.46 -35.39
N PHE A 3 44.15 1.42 -34.50
CA PHE A 3 44.85 2.71 -34.54
C PHE A 3 46.41 2.59 -34.45
N THR A 4 46.90 1.39 -34.10
CA THR A 4 48.34 1.11 -33.94
C THR A 4 49.17 1.24 -35.23
N ASP A 5 48.53 1.22 -36.40
CA ASP A 5 49.22 1.27 -37.71
C ASP A 5 49.29 2.69 -38.32
N PHE A 6 48.80 3.71 -37.58
CA PHE A 6 48.70 5.09 -38.06
C PHE A 6 49.36 6.07 -37.07
N LEU A 7 49.06 7.38 -37.17
CA LEU A 7 49.51 8.42 -36.25
C LEU A 7 49.32 8.03 -34.75
N PRO A 8 50.05 8.67 -33.80
CA PRO A 8 49.98 8.32 -32.37
C PRO A 8 48.55 8.20 -31.90
N ILE A 9 48.33 7.13 -31.09
CA ILE A 9 47.00 6.76 -30.54
C ILE A 9 46.38 8.04 -29.96
N PRO A 10 45.14 8.38 -30.37
CA PRO A 10 44.46 9.57 -29.82
C PRO A 10 44.19 9.37 -28.35
N GLU A 11 44.71 10.24 -27.51
CA GLU A 11 44.45 10.29 -26.07
C GLU A 11 43.16 11.08 -25.81
N ILE A 12 42.32 10.61 -24.89
CA ILE A 12 41.12 11.37 -24.48
C ILE A 12 41.54 12.73 -23.91
N ASN A 13 40.78 13.77 -24.21
CA ASN A 13 41.04 15.17 -23.87
C ASN A 13 42.26 15.83 -24.58
N ARG A 14 42.86 15.15 -25.52
CA ARG A 14 43.92 15.76 -26.34
C ARG A 14 43.32 16.70 -27.40
N LEU A 15 43.90 17.89 -27.53
CA LEU A 15 43.54 18.86 -28.55
C LEU A 15 44.31 18.60 -29.85
N PHE A 16 43.63 18.68 -30.95
CA PHE A 16 44.22 18.51 -32.28
C PHE A 16 43.57 19.48 -33.27
N GLN A 17 44.30 19.76 -34.35
CA GLN A 17 43.80 20.56 -35.44
C GLN A 17 43.46 19.67 -36.64
N THR A 18 42.32 19.92 -37.24
CA THR A 18 41.87 19.24 -38.45
C THR A 18 42.41 19.91 -39.69
N ASN A 19 42.45 19.20 -40.82
CA ASN A 19 42.96 19.73 -42.11
C ASN A 19 42.19 20.95 -42.60
N ASP A 20 40.96 21.17 -42.16
CA ASP A 20 40.15 22.35 -42.43
C ASP A 20 40.33 23.49 -41.40
N GLY A 21 41.30 23.35 -40.51
CA GLY A 21 41.71 24.38 -39.54
C GLY A 21 40.84 24.43 -38.27
N ARG A 22 39.89 23.50 -38.06
CA ARG A 22 39.10 23.42 -36.82
C ARG A 22 39.94 22.83 -35.69
N ILE A 23 39.73 23.32 -34.49
CA ILE A 23 40.36 22.77 -33.29
C ILE A 23 39.34 21.91 -32.55
N CYS A 24 39.67 20.63 -32.39
CA CYS A 24 38.81 19.63 -31.78
C CYS A 24 39.49 19.01 -30.56
N ILE A 25 38.67 18.49 -29.66
CA ILE A 25 39.08 17.69 -28.50
C ILE A 25 38.61 16.25 -28.67
N VAL A 26 39.44 15.29 -28.31
CA VAL A 26 39.01 13.88 -28.22
C VAL A 26 38.16 13.70 -26.97
N VAL A 27 36.91 13.31 -27.15
CA VAL A 27 35.94 13.15 -26.04
C VAL A 27 35.89 11.69 -25.55
N ASP A 28 35.97 10.72 -26.46
CA ASP A 28 35.87 9.31 -26.12
C ASP A 28 36.50 8.42 -27.22
N LEU A 29 36.82 7.19 -26.85
CA LEU A 29 37.29 6.13 -27.73
C LEU A 29 36.32 4.95 -27.65
N LEU A 30 35.62 4.66 -28.74
CA LEU A 30 34.65 3.57 -28.77
C LEU A 30 35.16 2.37 -29.59
N ALA A 31 35.03 1.17 -29.06
CA ALA A 31 35.22 -0.07 -29.80
C ALA A 31 33.85 -0.64 -30.19
N LYS A 32 33.60 -0.76 -31.52
CA LYS A 32 32.38 -1.39 -32.06
C LYS A 32 32.80 -2.62 -32.88
N GLY A 33 32.78 -3.81 -32.29
CA GLY A 33 33.31 -5.03 -32.90
C GLY A 33 34.80 -4.95 -33.15
N ASP A 34 35.26 -5.22 -34.39
CA ASP A 34 36.68 -5.15 -34.80
C ASP A 34 37.16 -3.72 -35.17
N ASN A 35 36.29 -2.73 -35.06
CA ASN A 35 36.61 -1.34 -35.41
C ASN A 35 36.64 -0.46 -34.17
N SER A 36 37.65 0.45 -34.13
CA SER A 36 37.76 1.50 -33.12
C SER A 36 37.37 2.84 -33.72
N TYR A 37 36.65 3.65 -32.98
CA TYR A 37 36.18 4.97 -33.36
C TYR A 37 36.63 6.02 -32.34
N VAL A 38 37.02 7.21 -32.84
CA VAL A 38 37.31 8.37 -32.02
C VAL A 38 36.09 9.29 -32.04
N ILE A 39 35.59 9.64 -30.87
CA ILE A 39 34.59 10.69 -30.73
C ILE A 39 35.34 11.99 -30.47
N ALA A 40 35.22 12.92 -31.41
CA ALA A 40 35.82 14.22 -31.31
C ALA A 40 34.76 15.32 -31.28
N LYS A 41 35.01 16.40 -30.52
CA LYS A 41 34.14 17.56 -30.42
C LYS A 41 34.90 18.82 -30.88
N ASP A 42 34.33 19.55 -31.83
CA ASP A 42 34.81 20.87 -32.20
C ASP A 42 34.56 21.88 -31.06
N ILE A 43 35.59 22.54 -30.60
CA ILE A 43 35.54 23.46 -29.45
C ILE A 43 34.69 24.70 -29.73
N VAL A 44 34.67 25.17 -30.99
CA VAL A 44 33.94 26.39 -31.34
C VAL A 44 32.49 26.14 -31.69
N SER A 45 32.22 25.14 -32.52
CA SER A 45 30.85 24.84 -32.98
C SER A 45 30.11 23.87 -32.07
N GLU A 46 30.79 23.26 -31.11
CA GLU A 46 30.30 22.17 -30.21
C GLU A 46 29.80 20.93 -30.96
N LYS A 47 30.03 20.82 -32.28
CA LYS A 47 29.63 19.62 -33.03
C LYS A 47 30.51 18.43 -32.69
N GLN A 48 29.87 17.30 -32.53
CA GLN A 48 30.51 16.03 -32.23
C GLN A 48 30.67 15.23 -33.53
N PHE A 49 31.82 14.59 -33.69
CA PHE A 49 32.19 13.78 -34.86
C PHE A 49 32.59 12.39 -34.35
N GLU A 50 32.19 11.36 -35.07
CA GLU A 50 32.62 9.97 -34.82
C GLU A 50 33.46 9.53 -36.04
N TRP A 51 34.77 9.32 -35.85
CA TRP A 51 35.72 8.97 -36.92
C TRP A 51 36.31 7.59 -36.65
N ASN A 52 36.33 6.74 -37.68
CA ASN A 52 37.13 5.52 -37.64
C ASN A 52 38.63 5.83 -37.84
N ALA A 53 39.50 4.81 -37.70
CA ALA A 53 40.95 5.01 -37.78
C ALA A 53 41.42 5.64 -39.10
N VAL A 54 40.76 5.34 -40.21
CA VAL A 54 41.09 5.89 -41.53
C VAL A 54 40.65 7.35 -41.64
N GLU A 55 39.44 7.65 -41.21
CA GLU A 55 38.88 9.00 -41.16
C GLU A 55 39.67 9.89 -40.21
N TRP A 56 40.08 9.38 -39.06
CA TRP A 56 40.97 10.05 -38.13
C TRP A 56 42.26 10.50 -38.82
N ASN A 57 42.97 9.56 -39.43
CA ASN A 57 44.24 9.83 -40.11
C ASN A 57 44.10 10.81 -41.29
N ASN A 58 42.98 10.77 -41.99
CA ASN A 58 42.73 11.65 -43.13
C ASN A 58 42.27 13.06 -42.75
N ASN A 59 41.69 13.26 -41.59
CA ASN A 59 41.10 14.54 -41.17
C ASN A 59 41.99 15.37 -40.23
N ILE A 60 43.04 14.76 -39.65
CA ILE A 60 43.94 15.44 -38.72
C ILE A 60 45.13 16.03 -39.42
N ASP A 61 45.41 17.32 -39.16
CA ASP A 61 46.62 18.01 -39.55
C ASP A 61 47.73 17.80 -38.52
N SER A 62 47.44 18.10 -37.24
CA SER A 62 48.43 18.00 -36.16
C SER A 62 47.80 17.84 -34.79
N ILE A 63 48.47 17.08 -33.91
CA ILE A 63 48.16 17.06 -32.48
C ILE A 63 48.84 18.27 -31.85
N LEU A 64 48.07 19.12 -31.17
CA LEU A 64 48.58 20.35 -30.59
C LEU A 64 49.45 20.02 -29.36
N SER A 65 50.66 20.58 -29.33
CA SER A 65 51.57 20.47 -28.19
C SER A 65 51.07 21.31 -27.02
N ASP A 66 51.47 20.94 -25.77
CA ASP A 66 51.10 21.68 -24.55
C ASP A 66 51.66 23.11 -24.54
N THR A 67 52.69 23.42 -25.40
CA THR A 67 53.25 24.73 -25.58
C THR A 67 52.52 25.58 -26.64
N HIS A 68 51.56 24.99 -27.36
CA HIS A 68 50.80 25.73 -28.36
C HIS A 68 49.96 26.85 -27.71
N PRO A 69 49.97 28.07 -28.24
CA PRO A 69 49.29 29.21 -27.62
C PRO A 69 47.81 28.95 -27.32
N PHE A 70 47.11 28.27 -28.22
CA PHE A 70 45.69 27.92 -28.02
C PHE A 70 45.50 26.94 -26.87
N VAL A 71 46.38 25.94 -26.70
CA VAL A 71 46.32 24.98 -25.61
C VAL A 71 46.51 25.67 -24.26
N GLN A 72 47.44 26.63 -24.20
CA GLN A 72 47.67 27.44 -22.98
C GLN A 72 46.52 28.37 -22.68
N GLU A 73 45.92 29.01 -23.69
CA GLU A 73 44.75 29.87 -23.52
C GLU A 73 43.52 29.04 -23.05
N TYR A 74 43.30 27.88 -23.67
CA TYR A 74 42.22 26.94 -23.24
C TYR A 74 42.43 26.45 -21.81
N ALA A 75 43.64 26.05 -21.44
CA ALA A 75 43.96 25.65 -20.08
C ALA A 75 43.73 26.79 -19.06
N LYS A 76 44.06 28.03 -19.42
CA LYS A 76 43.81 29.23 -18.63
C LYS A 76 42.32 29.50 -18.48
N SER A 77 41.54 29.32 -19.54
CA SER A 77 40.08 29.49 -19.51
C SER A 77 39.40 28.42 -18.62
N ILE A 78 39.87 27.17 -18.68
CA ILE A 78 39.38 26.09 -17.77
C ILE A 78 39.68 26.42 -16.29
N LYS A 79 40.90 26.90 -16.02
CA LYS A 79 41.28 27.29 -14.65
C LYS A 79 40.40 28.43 -14.12
N SER A 80 40.20 29.46 -14.96
CA SER A 80 39.33 30.59 -14.63
C SER A 80 37.86 30.15 -14.42
N ALA A 81 37.33 29.23 -15.25
CA ALA A 81 36.00 28.68 -15.09
C ALA A 81 35.88 27.87 -13.79
N LYS A 82 36.92 27.08 -13.42
CA LYS A 82 36.97 26.34 -12.16
C LYS A 82 36.93 27.26 -10.94
N GLU A 83 37.71 28.36 -10.97
CA GLU A 83 37.71 29.36 -9.89
C GLU A 83 36.32 30.01 -9.75
N LEU A 84 35.67 30.41 -10.85
CA LEU A 84 34.31 30.96 -10.82
C LEU A 84 33.27 29.97 -10.25
N ILE A 85 33.33 28.71 -10.69
CA ILE A 85 32.42 27.68 -10.18
C ILE A 85 32.65 27.46 -8.66
N GLN A 86 33.91 27.47 -8.23
CA GLN A 86 34.24 27.32 -6.82
C GLN A 86 33.73 28.49 -5.98
N ASP A 87 33.87 29.72 -6.47
CA ASP A 87 33.35 30.91 -5.78
C ASP A 87 31.84 30.90 -5.65
N GLU A 88 31.11 30.45 -6.68
CA GLU A 88 29.64 30.28 -6.60
C GLU A 88 29.23 29.17 -5.59
N LEU A 89 29.96 28.05 -5.54
CA LEU A 89 29.72 26.98 -4.55
C LEU A 89 30.01 27.47 -3.15
N ASP A 90 31.06 28.26 -2.93
CA ASP A 90 31.41 28.85 -1.62
C ASP A 90 30.35 29.86 -1.18
N GLU A 91 29.74 30.63 -2.11
CA GLU A 91 28.59 31.49 -1.80
C GLU A 91 27.36 30.64 -1.29
N ILE A 92 27.06 29.55 -1.98
CA ILE A 92 25.96 28.65 -1.54
C ILE A 92 26.28 28.06 -0.17
N GLN A 93 27.51 27.64 0.08
CA GLN A 93 27.94 27.11 1.37
C GLN A 93 27.87 28.18 2.48
N THR A 94 28.18 29.43 2.15
CA THR A 94 28.02 30.57 3.08
C THR A 94 26.55 30.76 3.45
N LYS A 95 25.64 30.71 2.47
CA LYS A 95 24.18 30.73 2.72
C LYS A 95 23.75 29.56 3.62
N ARG A 96 24.25 28.34 3.38
CA ARG A 96 23.97 27.18 4.22
C ARG A 96 24.45 27.37 5.68
N ASN A 97 25.65 27.94 5.86
CA ASN A 97 26.16 28.23 7.20
C ASN A 97 25.34 29.32 7.91
N ALA A 98 24.92 30.37 7.21
CA ALA A 98 23.99 31.36 7.74
C ALA A 98 22.65 30.75 8.14
N GLY A 99 22.14 29.78 7.38
CA GLY A 99 20.95 28.99 7.71
C GLY A 99 21.08 28.21 9.02
N LYS A 100 22.27 27.69 9.35
CA LYS A 100 22.51 27.01 10.65
C LYS A 100 22.28 27.94 11.84
N GLU A 101 22.64 29.23 11.75
CA GLU A 101 22.44 30.23 12.80
C GLU A 101 20.96 30.57 13.00
N LEU A 102 20.11 30.28 12.02
CA LEU A 102 18.65 30.47 12.07
C LEU A 102 17.90 29.28 12.65
N LYS A 103 18.60 28.24 13.14
CA LYS A 103 17.98 27.03 13.69
C LYS A 103 16.97 27.37 14.77
N GLY A 104 15.74 26.85 14.63
CA GLY A 104 14.63 27.05 15.56
C GLY A 104 13.91 28.40 15.42
N LYS A 105 14.40 29.36 14.62
CA LYS A 105 13.73 30.65 14.38
C LYS A 105 12.57 30.56 13.39
N CYS A 106 12.59 29.53 12.50
CA CYS A 106 11.56 29.31 11.48
C CYS A 106 10.32 28.54 11.96
N GLY A 107 10.25 28.19 13.27
CA GLY A 107 9.20 27.39 13.87
C GLY A 107 9.56 25.90 13.96
N LYS A 108 9.70 25.39 15.18
CA LYS A 108 10.15 24.01 15.46
C LYS A 108 9.31 22.95 14.76
N PHE A 109 7.99 23.17 14.66
CA PHE A 109 7.09 22.22 13.99
C PHE A 109 7.31 22.17 12.46
N LYS A 110 7.52 23.32 11.81
CA LYS A 110 7.85 23.35 10.38
C LYS A 110 9.18 22.68 10.10
N GLU A 111 10.22 22.97 10.91
CA GLU A 111 11.53 22.31 10.78
C GLU A 111 11.48 20.80 11.03
N PHE A 112 10.55 20.32 11.87
CA PHE A 112 10.27 18.90 12.03
C PHE A 112 9.67 18.30 10.75
N LEU A 113 8.68 18.95 10.12
CA LEU A 113 8.07 18.48 8.89
C LEU A 113 9.05 18.45 7.71
N TRP A 114 9.97 19.39 7.63
CA TRP A 114 11.02 19.40 6.60
C TRP A 114 11.90 18.16 6.63
N THR A 115 12.01 17.48 7.78
CA THR A 115 12.74 16.20 7.89
C THR A 115 12.12 15.14 7.02
N PHE A 116 10.79 15.07 6.99
CA PHE A 116 10.05 14.08 6.20
C PHE A 116 10.04 14.43 4.72
N ALA A 117 10.13 15.71 4.38
CA ALA A 117 10.32 16.14 3.00
C ALA A 117 11.71 15.84 2.44
N GLY A 118 12.67 15.39 3.27
CA GLY A 118 14.06 15.17 2.86
C GLY A 118 14.81 16.46 2.52
N ALA A 119 14.30 17.63 2.93
CA ALA A 119 14.87 18.92 2.56
C ALA A 119 16.13 19.24 3.38
N ASP A 120 17.12 19.91 2.72
CA ASP A 120 18.24 20.53 3.40
C ASP A 120 17.72 21.71 4.24
N LYS A 121 17.62 21.49 5.56
CA LYS A 121 17.06 22.48 6.47
C LYS A 121 17.88 23.77 6.53
N ASP A 122 19.19 23.65 6.39
CA ASP A 122 20.09 24.80 6.54
C ASP A 122 19.94 25.74 5.33
N LEU A 123 19.81 25.17 4.13
CA LEU A 123 19.54 25.93 2.92
C LEU A 123 18.11 26.47 2.90
N LEU A 124 17.14 25.64 3.29
CA LEU A 124 15.73 26.01 3.30
C LEU A 124 15.41 27.17 4.23
N ARG A 125 16.10 27.30 5.39
CA ARG A 125 15.93 28.44 6.32
C ARG A 125 16.21 29.77 5.64
N MET A 126 17.06 29.80 4.60
CA MET A 126 17.36 30.98 3.81
C MET A 126 16.30 31.29 2.73
N CYS A 127 15.33 30.38 2.52
CA CYS A 127 14.31 30.50 1.51
C CYS A 127 12.89 30.62 2.13
N PRO A 128 12.54 31.76 2.80
CA PRO A 128 11.29 31.86 3.58
C PRO A 128 10.01 31.66 2.76
N THR A 129 10.05 31.95 1.46
CA THR A 129 8.94 31.72 0.52
C THR A 129 8.54 30.24 0.39
N ASP A 130 9.48 29.34 0.61
CA ASP A 130 9.30 27.90 0.41
C ASP A 130 9.03 27.13 1.71
N HIS A 131 9.16 27.79 2.87
CA HIS A 131 8.97 27.18 4.18
C HIS A 131 7.64 26.45 4.34
N ALA A 132 6.53 27.11 3.98
CA ALA A 132 5.19 26.51 4.09
C ALA A 132 5.03 25.34 3.13
N ARG A 133 5.38 25.54 1.87
CA ARG A 133 5.23 24.56 0.80
C ARG A 133 5.97 23.25 1.10
N ILE A 134 7.24 23.35 1.53
CA ILE A 134 8.03 22.17 1.89
C ILE A 134 7.53 21.53 3.17
N ALA A 135 7.05 22.34 4.15
CA ALA A 135 6.42 21.79 5.35
C ALA A 135 5.12 21.06 5.06
N ASP A 136 4.27 21.58 4.18
CA ASP A 136 3.03 20.93 3.76
C ASP A 136 3.31 19.60 3.06
N PHE A 137 4.31 19.56 2.19
CA PHE A 137 4.76 18.33 1.54
C PHE A 137 5.28 17.30 2.55
N GLY A 138 6.17 17.69 3.46
CA GLY A 138 6.63 16.81 4.54
C GLY A 138 5.50 16.39 5.48
N GLY A 139 4.51 17.26 5.69
CA GLY A 139 3.30 16.98 6.44
C GLY A 139 2.45 15.86 5.83
N THR A 140 2.29 15.84 4.51
CA THR A 140 1.54 14.74 3.83
C THR A 140 2.22 13.40 4.02
N ILE A 141 3.55 13.32 3.87
CA ILE A 141 4.34 12.10 4.10
C ILE A 141 4.23 11.64 5.57
N PHE A 142 4.35 12.59 6.52
CA PHE A 142 4.23 12.27 7.95
C PHE A 142 2.83 11.73 8.29
N MET A 143 1.77 12.38 7.81
CA MET A 143 0.39 11.96 8.07
C MET A 143 0.08 10.60 7.43
N GLU A 144 0.56 10.35 6.22
CA GLU A 144 0.46 9.05 5.58
C GLU A 144 1.13 7.98 6.44
N GLY A 145 2.41 8.14 6.78
CA GLY A 145 3.13 7.18 7.62
C GLY A 145 2.43 6.92 8.96
N LEU A 146 1.89 7.97 9.61
CA LEU A 146 1.18 7.84 10.87
C LEU A 146 -0.08 6.99 10.74
N VAL A 147 -0.88 7.23 9.73
CA VAL A 147 -2.10 6.44 9.46
C VAL A 147 -1.74 4.99 9.13
N PHE A 148 -0.70 4.77 8.34
CA PHE A 148 -0.16 3.44 8.03
C PHE A 148 0.28 2.70 9.29
N GLY A 149 1.10 3.34 10.13
CA GLY A 149 1.58 2.75 11.37
C GLY A 149 0.44 2.38 12.32
N LEU A 150 -0.56 3.25 12.49
CA LEU A 150 -1.73 3.01 13.33
C LEU A 150 -2.59 1.87 12.79
N SER A 151 -2.89 1.86 11.50
CA SER A 151 -3.72 0.82 10.87
C SER A 151 -3.05 -0.55 10.94
N PHE A 152 -1.76 -0.62 10.59
CA PHE A 152 -0.99 -1.86 10.63
C PHE A 152 -0.79 -2.36 12.06
N GLY A 153 -0.51 -1.46 13.02
CA GLY A 153 -0.42 -1.79 14.43
C GLY A 153 -1.73 -2.39 14.96
N TYR A 154 -2.88 -1.83 14.57
CA TYR A 154 -4.18 -2.38 14.93
C TYR A 154 -4.41 -3.76 14.29
N GLY A 155 -4.12 -3.94 13.01
CA GLY A 155 -4.19 -5.24 12.35
C GLY A 155 -3.31 -6.30 13.01
N ALA A 156 -2.08 -5.91 13.39
CA ALA A 156 -1.18 -6.78 14.12
C ALA A 156 -1.72 -7.15 15.53
N HIS A 157 -2.41 -6.22 16.20
CA HIS A 157 -3.07 -6.51 17.48
C HIS A 157 -4.17 -7.57 17.35
N MET A 158 -4.94 -7.52 16.27
CA MET A 158 -5.95 -8.55 16.00
C MET A 158 -5.37 -9.95 15.77
N LEU A 159 -4.10 -10.03 15.35
CA LEU A 159 -3.42 -11.30 15.07
C LEU A 159 -2.66 -11.85 16.27
N THR A 160 -2.07 -10.97 17.10
CA THR A 160 -1.12 -11.35 18.14
C THR A 160 -1.66 -11.23 19.56
N ASP A 161 -2.79 -10.53 19.75
CA ASP A 161 -3.39 -10.16 21.05
C ASP A 161 -2.42 -9.45 22.01
N SER A 162 -1.22 -9.10 21.52
CA SER A 162 -0.15 -8.45 22.30
C SER A 162 -0.01 -6.99 21.92
N MET A 163 -0.33 -6.08 22.85
CA MET A 163 -0.23 -4.64 22.64
C MET A 163 1.22 -4.18 22.39
N LEU A 164 2.20 -4.85 23.01
CA LEU A 164 3.61 -4.52 22.86
C LEU A 164 4.10 -4.87 21.44
N ILE A 165 3.85 -6.10 20.97
CA ILE A 165 4.25 -6.54 19.62
C ILE A 165 3.58 -5.65 18.56
N SER A 166 2.30 -5.39 18.72
CA SER A 166 1.50 -4.56 17.81
C SER A 166 2.02 -3.13 17.71
N SER A 167 2.39 -2.53 18.84
CA SER A 167 2.96 -1.19 18.88
C SER A 167 4.32 -1.13 18.17
N VAL A 168 5.18 -2.13 18.42
CA VAL A 168 6.50 -2.21 17.76
C VAL A 168 6.33 -2.37 16.25
N LEU A 169 5.43 -3.26 15.81
CA LEU A 169 5.15 -3.46 14.38
C LEU A 169 4.56 -2.20 13.73
N GLY A 170 3.68 -1.49 14.42
CA GLY A 170 3.13 -0.22 13.95
C GLY A 170 4.21 0.85 13.77
N VAL A 171 5.15 0.98 14.71
CA VAL A 171 6.28 1.91 14.61
C VAL A 171 7.22 1.51 13.46
N ILE A 172 7.51 0.23 13.29
CA ILE A 172 8.33 -0.25 12.17
C ILE A 172 7.65 0.09 10.85
N CYS A 173 6.34 -0.14 10.72
CA CYS A 173 5.58 0.17 9.52
C CYS A 173 5.58 1.69 9.22
N PHE A 174 5.39 2.53 10.25
CA PHE A 174 5.52 3.99 10.14
C PHE A 174 6.89 4.39 9.57
N CYS A 175 7.99 3.88 10.15
CA CYS A 175 9.35 4.18 9.70
C CYS A 175 9.60 3.71 8.26
N LEU A 176 9.14 2.50 7.92
CA LEU A 176 9.28 1.94 6.57
C LEU A 176 8.54 2.79 5.53
N THR A 177 7.31 3.21 5.83
CA THR A 177 6.52 4.06 4.93
C THR A 177 7.25 5.37 4.64
N ILE A 178 7.70 6.07 5.67
CA ILE A 178 8.45 7.33 5.51
C ILE A 178 9.74 7.11 4.70
N PHE A 179 10.46 6.02 4.98
CA PHE A 179 11.69 5.69 4.24
C PHE A 179 11.39 5.45 2.75
N PHE A 180 10.37 4.66 2.44
CA PHE A 180 9.96 4.40 1.05
C PHE A 180 9.48 5.67 0.35
N ASP A 181 8.66 6.48 0.99
CA ASP A 181 8.16 7.73 0.42
C ASP A 181 9.31 8.71 0.15
N GLY A 182 10.23 8.85 1.10
CA GLY A 182 11.43 9.67 0.95
C GLY A 182 12.30 9.20 -0.22
N PHE A 183 12.61 7.90 -0.27
CA PHE A 183 13.41 7.31 -1.35
C PHE A 183 12.75 7.54 -2.72
N ILE A 184 11.48 7.25 -2.81
CA ILE A 184 10.76 7.33 -4.07
C ILE A 184 10.57 8.78 -4.51
N THR A 185 10.34 9.71 -3.59
CA THR A 185 10.22 11.15 -3.88
C THR A 185 11.52 11.73 -4.42
N ASN A 186 12.67 11.31 -3.87
CA ASN A 186 13.99 11.75 -4.34
C ASN A 186 14.35 11.19 -5.71
N THR A 187 13.79 10.04 -6.11
CA THR A 187 14.06 9.42 -7.42
C THR A 187 13.05 9.83 -8.50
N MET A 188 12.02 10.60 -8.15
CA MET A 188 10.97 10.99 -9.10
C MET A 188 11.39 12.15 -9.96
N TYR A 189 11.21 11.99 -11.29
CA TYR A 189 11.37 13.09 -12.22
C TYR A 189 10.27 14.13 -12.07
N SER A 190 10.62 15.40 -11.92
CA SER A 190 9.69 16.53 -11.90
C SER A 190 10.18 17.62 -12.85
N ASP A 191 9.26 18.13 -13.68
CA ASP A 191 9.53 19.25 -14.59
C ASP A 191 9.55 20.62 -13.87
N GLY A 192 9.21 20.65 -12.58
CA GLY A 192 9.14 21.87 -11.77
C GLY A 192 8.05 22.85 -12.18
N LYS A 193 7.04 22.40 -12.91
CA LYS A 193 5.89 23.19 -13.37
C LYS A 193 4.63 22.74 -12.65
N VAL A 194 3.64 23.61 -12.51
CA VAL A 194 2.32 23.28 -11.92
C VAL A 194 1.51 22.32 -12.80
N THR A 195 1.84 22.22 -14.09
CA THR A 195 1.14 21.37 -15.04
C THR A 195 1.80 20.01 -15.16
N ILE A 196 1.04 18.94 -14.88
CA ILE A 196 1.54 17.57 -14.98
C ILE A 196 1.83 17.21 -16.45
N SER A 197 3.07 16.90 -16.76
CA SER A 197 3.46 16.45 -18.10
C SER A 197 3.21 14.94 -18.28
N LYS A 198 3.02 14.50 -19.53
CA LYS A 198 2.86 13.05 -19.83
C LYS A 198 4.09 12.24 -19.37
N ARG A 199 5.27 12.82 -19.41
CA ARG A 199 6.52 12.18 -18.99
C ARG A 199 6.56 12.00 -17.47
N GLU A 200 6.15 13.00 -16.69
CA GLU A 200 6.02 12.90 -15.24
C GLU A 200 5.00 11.84 -14.86
N LEU A 201 3.83 11.84 -15.49
CA LEU A 201 2.78 10.84 -15.22
C LEU A 201 3.30 9.42 -15.49
N MET A 202 3.97 9.18 -16.61
CA MET A 202 4.55 7.86 -16.93
C MET A 202 5.62 7.44 -15.91
N SER A 203 6.47 8.37 -15.49
CA SER A 203 7.50 8.12 -14.46
C SER A 203 6.89 7.79 -13.10
N SER A 204 5.74 8.38 -12.78
CA SER A 204 5.05 8.21 -11.50
C SER A 204 4.06 7.04 -11.46
N MET A 205 3.70 6.46 -12.61
CA MET A 205 2.70 5.38 -12.71
C MET A 205 2.99 4.17 -11.81
N PRO A 206 4.20 3.60 -11.76
CA PRO A 206 4.48 2.45 -10.89
C PRO A 206 4.21 2.76 -9.41
N ARG A 207 4.41 4.01 -9.01
CA ARG A 207 4.19 4.46 -7.63
C ARG A 207 2.73 4.69 -7.31
N ILE A 208 2.00 5.30 -8.25
CA ILE A 208 0.55 5.47 -8.11
C ILE A 208 -0.11 4.11 -7.93
N ILE A 209 0.28 3.12 -8.73
CA ILE A 209 -0.22 1.74 -8.61
C ILE A 209 0.14 1.15 -7.23
N LEU A 210 1.39 1.31 -6.79
CA LEU A 210 1.81 0.84 -5.46
C LEU A 210 1.02 1.54 -4.35
N GLY A 211 0.83 2.86 -4.42
CA GLY A 211 0.04 3.63 -3.47
C GLY A 211 -1.42 3.15 -3.41
N ILE A 212 -2.04 2.86 -4.55
CA ILE A 212 -3.41 2.30 -4.60
C ILE A 212 -3.46 0.95 -3.88
N VAL A 213 -2.54 0.04 -4.18
CA VAL A 213 -2.47 -1.29 -3.54
C VAL A 213 -2.27 -1.15 -2.04
N LEU A 214 -1.32 -0.32 -1.61
CA LEU A 214 -1.08 -0.06 -0.19
C LEU A 214 -2.29 0.56 0.48
N GLY A 215 -2.95 1.53 -0.13
CA GLY A 215 -4.17 2.15 0.39
C GLY A 215 -5.28 1.14 0.67
N ILE A 216 -5.49 0.17 -0.23
CA ILE A 216 -6.47 -0.92 -0.06
C ILE A 216 -6.07 -1.82 1.12
N VAL A 217 -4.81 -2.25 1.18
CA VAL A 217 -4.33 -3.16 2.24
C VAL A 217 -4.48 -2.54 3.63
N ILE A 218 -4.23 -1.23 3.74
CA ILE A 218 -4.28 -0.52 5.02
C ILE A 218 -5.71 -0.14 5.42
N ALA A 219 -6.60 0.06 4.45
CA ALA A 219 -8.00 0.29 4.76
C ALA A 219 -8.62 -0.89 5.51
N ALA A 220 -8.23 -2.13 5.21
CA ALA A 220 -8.84 -3.35 5.75
C ALA A 220 -8.88 -3.42 7.29
N PRO A 221 -7.78 -3.26 8.05
CA PRO A 221 -7.83 -3.31 9.51
C PRO A 221 -8.74 -2.25 10.13
N LEU A 222 -8.74 -1.05 9.54
CA LEU A 222 -9.59 0.03 10.03
C LEU A 222 -11.07 -0.18 9.72
N GLN A 223 -11.37 -0.72 8.53
CA GLN A 223 -12.72 -1.14 8.16
C GLN A 223 -13.25 -2.20 9.11
N LEU A 224 -12.42 -3.20 9.48
CA LEU A 224 -12.77 -4.21 10.47
C LEU A 224 -13.13 -3.58 11.81
N LYS A 225 -12.44 -2.51 12.25
CA LYS A 225 -12.76 -1.81 13.48
C LYS A 225 -14.04 -0.99 13.38
N ILE A 226 -14.22 -0.24 12.29
CA ILE A 226 -15.40 0.61 12.07
C ILE A 226 -16.68 -0.24 11.98
N PHE A 227 -16.61 -1.38 11.31
CA PHE A 227 -17.76 -2.27 11.12
C PHE A 227 -17.82 -3.43 12.12
N GLU A 228 -17.00 -3.41 13.19
CA GLU A 228 -16.85 -4.51 14.15
C GLU A 228 -18.21 -5.05 14.67
N GLY A 229 -19.14 -4.16 15.05
CA GLY A 229 -20.46 -4.56 15.51
C GLY A 229 -21.24 -5.34 14.45
N LYS A 230 -21.26 -4.85 13.21
CA LYS A 230 -21.96 -5.50 12.10
C LYS A 230 -21.30 -6.82 11.68
N ILE A 231 -19.98 -6.86 11.72
CA ILE A 231 -19.20 -8.07 11.45
C ILE A 231 -19.52 -9.15 12.47
N ASN A 232 -19.52 -8.79 13.75
CA ASN A 232 -19.84 -9.73 14.83
C ASN A 232 -21.28 -10.24 14.73
N ASP A 233 -22.25 -9.35 14.48
CA ASP A 233 -23.64 -9.74 14.24
C ASP A 233 -23.77 -10.71 13.07
N TYR A 234 -23.04 -10.47 11.98
CA TYR A 234 -23.04 -11.33 10.80
C TYR A 234 -22.45 -12.71 11.13
N ILE A 235 -21.28 -12.76 11.78
CA ILE A 235 -20.61 -14.02 12.14
C ILE A 235 -21.52 -14.87 13.04
N ILE A 236 -22.15 -14.27 14.06
CA ILE A 236 -23.07 -14.98 14.96
C ILE A 236 -24.28 -15.50 14.16
N ASN A 237 -24.84 -14.69 13.27
CA ASN A 237 -26.01 -15.09 12.48
C ASN A 237 -25.67 -16.17 11.45
N ASP A 238 -24.48 -16.13 10.87
CA ASP A 238 -23.99 -17.15 9.92
C ASP A 238 -23.70 -18.47 10.65
N HIS A 239 -23.10 -18.39 11.83
CA HIS A 239 -22.92 -19.56 12.71
C HIS A 239 -24.27 -20.19 13.11
N TYR A 240 -25.27 -19.37 13.48
CA TYR A 240 -26.61 -19.83 13.73
C TYR A 240 -27.22 -20.55 12.53
N LYS A 241 -27.14 -19.95 11.33
CA LYS A 241 -27.64 -20.57 10.10
C LYS A 241 -26.94 -21.90 9.79
N SER A 242 -25.66 -22.00 10.03
CA SER A 242 -24.89 -23.23 9.79
C SER A 242 -25.33 -24.37 10.70
N ILE A 243 -25.63 -24.06 11.96
CA ILE A 243 -26.16 -25.07 12.93
C ILE A 243 -27.58 -25.49 12.56
N VAL A 244 -28.45 -24.55 12.23
CA VAL A 244 -29.84 -24.85 11.81
C VAL A 244 -29.86 -25.68 10.52
N ALA A 245 -28.94 -25.43 9.58
CA ALA A 245 -28.78 -26.23 8.38
C ALA A 245 -28.04 -27.57 8.60
N SER A 246 -27.56 -27.83 9.82
CA SER A 246 -26.91 -29.09 10.13
C SER A 246 -27.87 -30.30 10.10
N SER A 247 -27.40 -31.44 9.64
CA SER A 247 -28.17 -32.67 9.61
C SER A 247 -28.70 -33.12 10.99
N THR A 248 -28.04 -32.69 12.04
CA THR A 248 -28.46 -32.99 13.44
C THR A 248 -29.68 -32.17 13.83
N TYR A 249 -29.73 -30.90 13.50
CA TYR A 249 -30.87 -30.02 13.75
C TYR A 249 -32.09 -30.47 12.91
N GLU A 250 -31.89 -30.72 11.62
CA GLU A 250 -32.92 -31.17 10.68
C GLU A 250 -33.59 -32.50 11.16
N LYS A 251 -32.76 -33.50 11.50
CA LYS A 251 -33.26 -34.79 12.06
C LYS A 251 -33.99 -34.61 13.37
N ASN A 252 -33.57 -33.66 14.19
CA ASN A 252 -34.26 -33.38 15.47
C ASN A 252 -35.63 -32.75 15.24
N GLU A 253 -35.75 -31.81 14.31
CA GLU A 253 -37.04 -31.19 13.92
C GLU A 253 -37.98 -32.20 13.28
N GLU A 254 -37.51 -33.06 12.35
CA GLU A 254 -38.30 -34.15 11.78
C GLU A 254 -38.86 -35.08 12.88
N ARG A 255 -38.05 -35.39 13.91
CA ARG A 255 -38.46 -36.26 15.01
C ARG A 255 -39.49 -35.58 15.91
N ILE A 256 -39.34 -34.27 16.18
CA ILE A 256 -40.32 -33.46 16.93
C ILE A 256 -41.66 -33.46 16.20
N GLU A 257 -41.65 -33.22 14.87
CA GLU A 257 -42.86 -33.21 14.06
C GLU A 257 -43.57 -34.58 14.03
N ALA A 258 -42.81 -35.66 13.84
CA ALA A 258 -43.32 -37.01 13.89
C ALA A 258 -43.97 -37.34 15.25
N LEU A 259 -43.31 -36.99 16.35
CA LEU A 259 -43.84 -37.18 17.69
C LEU A 259 -45.12 -36.38 17.96
N ASN A 260 -45.19 -35.15 17.46
CA ASN A 260 -46.39 -34.31 17.55
C ASN A 260 -47.59 -34.96 16.81
N GLN A 261 -47.33 -35.46 15.59
CA GLN A 261 -48.36 -36.16 14.82
C GLN A 261 -48.81 -37.46 15.51
N GLU A 262 -47.87 -38.23 16.09
CA GLU A 262 -48.19 -39.42 16.85
C GLU A 262 -49.04 -39.09 18.08
N LEU A 263 -48.65 -38.06 18.84
CA LEU A 263 -49.41 -37.59 20.02
C LEU A 263 -50.82 -37.11 19.66
N GLN A 264 -50.97 -36.42 18.55
CA GLN A 264 -52.27 -35.97 18.07
C GLN A 264 -53.18 -37.16 17.75
N LYS A 265 -52.64 -38.19 17.06
CA LYS A 265 -53.38 -39.43 16.78
C LYS A 265 -53.78 -40.17 18.06
N LEU A 266 -52.87 -40.28 19.05
CA LEU A 266 -53.13 -40.92 20.32
C LEU A 266 -54.20 -40.16 21.14
N ASN A 267 -54.13 -38.81 21.13
CA ASN A 267 -55.13 -37.99 21.82
C ASN A 267 -56.54 -38.17 21.22
N THR A 268 -56.60 -38.20 19.85
CA THR A 268 -57.90 -38.47 19.18
C THR A 268 -58.39 -39.88 19.51
N SER A 269 -57.48 -40.86 19.54
CA SER A 269 -57.81 -42.25 19.88
C SER A 269 -58.31 -42.36 21.30
N ILE A 270 -57.74 -41.68 22.30
CA ILE A 270 -58.17 -41.71 23.67
C ILE A 270 -59.56 -41.11 23.87
N GLU A 271 -59.83 -39.98 23.15
CA GLU A 271 -61.18 -39.39 23.18
C GLU A 271 -62.26 -40.37 22.69
N ILE A 272 -61.97 -41.14 21.63
CA ILE A 272 -62.89 -42.18 21.12
C ILE A 272 -63.04 -43.31 22.13
N GLN A 273 -61.91 -43.80 22.68
CA GLN A 273 -61.92 -44.87 23.68
C GLN A 273 -62.69 -44.48 24.97
N GLU A 274 -62.52 -43.24 25.44
CA GLU A 274 -63.24 -42.72 26.61
C GLU A 274 -64.76 -42.67 26.34
N LYS A 275 -65.18 -42.18 25.16
CA LYS A 275 -66.59 -42.20 24.75
C LYS A 275 -67.17 -43.61 24.64
N GLU A 276 -66.43 -44.54 24.06
CA GLU A 276 -66.80 -45.92 23.98
C GLU A 276 -66.94 -46.58 25.39
N TYR A 277 -66.05 -46.22 26.31
CA TYR A 277 -66.10 -46.68 27.66
C TYR A 277 -67.31 -46.10 28.42
N GLU A 278 -67.57 -44.78 28.27
CA GLU A 278 -68.77 -44.15 28.87
C GLU A 278 -70.10 -44.77 28.33
N ASN A 279 -70.15 -44.98 27.01
CA ASN A 279 -71.36 -45.65 26.45
C ASN A 279 -71.54 -47.06 26.93
N GLU A 280 -70.52 -47.84 27.22
CA GLU A 280 -70.56 -49.16 27.78
C GLU A 280 -71.04 -49.13 29.25
N LEU A 281 -70.56 -48.14 30.01
CA LEU A 281 -71.03 -47.96 31.41
C LEU A 281 -72.54 -47.61 31.50
N VAL A 282 -72.99 -46.79 30.57
CA VAL A 282 -74.41 -46.37 30.50
C VAL A 282 -75.30 -47.53 30.02
N SER A 283 -74.83 -48.39 29.15
CA SER A 283 -75.60 -49.52 28.60
C SER A 283 -75.70 -50.72 29.62
N ASN A 284 -74.71 -50.86 30.51
CA ASN A 284 -74.62 -51.98 31.45
C ASN A 284 -75.18 -51.61 32.83
N ARG A 285 -76.44 -51.83 33.07
CA ARG A 285 -77.16 -51.54 34.35
C ARG A 285 -76.71 -52.37 35.56
N LEU A 286 -75.79 -53.34 35.41
CA LEU A 286 -75.37 -54.32 36.40
C LEU A 286 -73.94 -54.19 36.91
N GLY A 287 -73.28 -53.05 36.67
CA GLY A 287 -71.91 -52.79 37.14
C GLY A 287 -70.84 -53.01 36.08
N ILE A 288 -69.52 -52.88 36.49
CA ILE A 288 -68.35 -52.98 35.59
C ILE A 288 -68.20 -54.42 35.15
N GLY A 289 -68.60 -54.68 33.88
CA GLY A 289 -68.45 -56.00 33.23
C GLY A 289 -67.02 -56.20 32.70
N PRO A 290 -66.69 -57.45 32.28
CA PRO A 290 -65.35 -57.76 31.76
C PRO A 290 -64.96 -56.91 30.54
N VAL A 291 -65.93 -56.49 29.69
CA VAL A 291 -65.70 -55.62 28.54
C VAL A 291 -65.33 -54.19 28.95
N ALA A 292 -66.02 -53.65 29.96
CA ALA A 292 -65.70 -52.34 30.53
C ALA A 292 -64.26 -52.30 31.09
N LYS A 293 -63.90 -53.41 31.81
CA LYS A 293 -62.55 -53.52 32.36
C LYS A 293 -61.45 -53.64 31.29
N GLU A 294 -61.74 -54.29 30.18
CA GLU A 294 -60.83 -54.33 29.01
C GLU A 294 -60.68 -52.97 28.37
N LYS A 295 -61.77 -52.20 28.21
CA LYS A 295 -61.73 -50.84 27.68
C LYS A 295 -60.95 -49.87 28.59
N GLU A 296 -61.13 -49.99 29.91
CA GLU A 296 -60.37 -49.24 30.92
C GLU A 296 -58.87 -49.52 30.79
N LEU A 297 -58.49 -50.81 30.68
CA LEU A 297 -57.08 -51.18 30.48
C LEU A 297 -56.46 -50.60 29.15
N ARG A 298 -57.28 -50.59 28.10
CA ARG A 298 -56.86 -49.97 26.82
C ARG A 298 -56.62 -48.46 26.98
N ILE A 299 -57.49 -47.73 27.67
CA ILE A 299 -57.35 -46.30 27.99
C ILE A 299 -56.10 -46.08 28.83
N GLU A 300 -55.85 -46.89 29.86
CA GLU A 300 -54.69 -46.79 30.72
C GLU A 300 -53.36 -46.99 29.89
N ASN A 301 -53.32 -47.99 29.01
CA ASN A 301 -52.19 -48.26 28.14
C ASN A 301 -51.98 -47.12 27.19
N THR A 302 -53.05 -46.52 26.60
CA THR A 302 -52.92 -45.36 25.69
C THR A 302 -52.48 -44.15 26.48
N LYS A 303 -52.92 -43.89 27.69
CA LYS A 303 -52.46 -42.84 28.58
C LYS A 303 -50.98 -42.99 28.91
N ARG A 304 -50.53 -44.23 29.20
CA ARG A 304 -49.09 -44.50 29.42
C ARG A 304 -48.26 -44.24 28.21
N LEU A 305 -48.72 -44.60 27.00
CA LEU A 305 -48.05 -44.34 25.75
C LEU A 305 -47.93 -42.81 25.42
N ILE A 306 -49.02 -42.07 25.72
CA ILE A 306 -49.02 -40.60 25.59
C ILE A 306 -48.00 -40.00 26.53
N LEU A 307 -47.90 -40.46 27.78
CA LEU A 307 -46.89 -39.95 28.71
C LEU A 307 -45.49 -40.25 28.28
N GLU A 308 -45.21 -41.44 27.75
CA GLU A 308 -43.90 -41.82 27.22
C GLU A 308 -43.53 -40.97 26.02
N LYS A 309 -44.44 -40.80 25.07
CA LYS A 309 -44.22 -39.98 23.87
C LYS A 309 -44.06 -38.49 24.20
N SER A 310 -44.81 -37.97 25.17
CA SER A 310 -44.66 -36.59 25.65
C SER A 310 -43.31 -36.36 26.34
N HIS A 311 -42.81 -37.35 27.07
CA HIS A 311 -41.47 -37.29 27.66
C HIS A 311 -40.37 -37.30 26.57
N GLN A 312 -40.50 -38.16 25.55
CA GLN A 312 -39.58 -38.14 24.39
C GLN A 312 -39.60 -36.78 23.68
N LEU A 313 -40.78 -36.21 23.42
CA LEU A 313 -40.93 -34.89 22.82
C LEU A 313 -40.23 -33.80 23.64
N SER A 314 -40.38 -33.85 24.98
CA SER A 314 -39.69 -32.92 25.88
C SER A 314 -38.15 -33.01 25.73
N GLN A 315 -37.59 -34.22 25.64
CA GLN A 315 -36.15 -34.44 25.46
C GLN A 315 -35.66 -33.84 24.12
N TYR A 316 -36.39 -34.06 23.03
CA TYR A 316 -36.03 -33.50 21.72
C TYR A 316 -36.15 -31.96 21.68
N ASN A 317 -37.15 -31.39 22.38
CA ASN A 317 -37.27 -29.94 22.52
C ASN A 317 -36.10 -29.35 23.33
N VAL A 318 -35.68 -30.00 24.42
CA VAL A 318 -34.50 -29.58 25.21
C VAL A 318 -33.24 -29.63 24.34
N LEU A 319 -33.09 -30.68 23.52
CA LEU A 319 -31.95 -30.75 22.57
C LEU A 319 -31.99 -29.62 21.52
N ARG A 320 -33.18 -29.34 20.96
CA ARG A 320 -33.36 -28.23 20.02
C ARG A 320 -32.96 -26.89 20.65
N ASP A 321 -33.49 -26.63 21.86
CA ASP A 321 -33.24 -25.37 22.57
C ASP A 321 -31.74 -25.23 22.97
N SER A 322 -31.11 -26.37 23.31
CA SER A 322 -29.67 -26.44 23.55
C SER A 322 -28.87 -26.07 22.25
N LEU A 323 -29.19 -26.69 21.11
CA LEU A 323 -28.57 -26.40 19.84
C LEU A 323 -28.74 -24.92 19.45
N VAL A 324 -29.92 -24.36 19.62
CA VAL A 324 -30.19 -22.93 19.34
C VAL A 324 -29.45 -22.03 20.32
N SER A 325 -29.33 -22.39 21.59
CA SER A 325 -28.58 -21.60 22.57
C SER A 325 -27.08 -21.58 22.27
N VAL A 326 -26.51 -22.72 21.90
CA VAL A 326 -25.12 -22.85 21.43
C VAL A 326 -24.91 -22.01 20.19
N ALA A 327 -25.81 -22.11 19.19
CA ALA A 327 -25.74 -21.33 17.96
C ALA A 327 -25.76 -19.82 18.18
N LYS A 328 -26.47 -19.35 19.21
CA LYS A 328 -26.52 -17.91 19.56
C LYS A 328 -25.41 -17.46 20.50
N HIS A 329 -24.63 -18.40 21.03
CA HIS A 329 -23.60 -18.07 22.00
C HIS A 329 -22.35 -17.55 21.30
N PRO A 330 -21.90 -16.30 21.55
CA PRO A 330 -20.75 -15.71 20.85
C PRO A 330 -19.43 -16.48 21.04
N TYR A 331 -19.35 -17.31 22.11
CA TYR A 331 -18.12 -18.01 22.48
C TYR A 331 -17.69 -19.11 21.49
N GLU A 332 -18.62 -19.69 20.74
CA GLU A 332 -18.33 -20.76 19.78
C GLU A 332 -18.19 -20.25 18.34
N ALA A 333 -18.56 -19.00 18.09
CA ALA A 333 -18.36 -18.39 16.79
C ALA A 333 -16.86 -18.08 16.57
N ASP A 334 -16.37 -18.33 15.34
CA ASP A 334 -14.98 -18.05 14.99
C ASP A 334 -14.80 -16.55 14.68
N PHE A 335 -14.22 -15.81 15.62
CA PHE A 335 -13.86 -14.40 15.49
C PHE A 335 -12.42 -14.19 15.03
N SER A 336 -11.81 -15.17 14.36
CA SER A 336 -10.47 -15.02 13.78
C SER A 336 -10.42 -13.87 12.79
N PHE A 337 -9.23 -13.37 12.55
CA PHE A 337 -9.00 -12.31 11.57
C PHE A 337 -9.52 -12.69 10.17
N SER A 338 -9.36 -13.95 9.79
CA SER A 338 -9.86 -14.48 8.50
C SER A 338 -11.38 -14.40 8.41
N SER A 339 -12.09 -14.89 9.44
CA SER A 339 -13.54 -14.88 9.49
C SER A 339 -14.12 -13.46 9.50
N LYS A 340 -13.43 -12.52 10.15
CA LYS A 340 -13.81 -11.10 10.12
C LYS A 340 -13.64 -10.47 8.73
N ILE A 341 -12.57 -10.80 7.99
CA ILE A 341 -12.39 -10.32 6.60
C ILE A 341 -13.46 -10.91 5.69
N GLU A 342 -13.76 -12.21 5.82
CA GLU A 342 -14.80 -12.86 5.04
C GLU A 342 -16.16 -12.21 5.31
N ALA A 343 -16.53 -12.05 6.59
CA ALA A 343 -17.75 -11.37 7.00
C ALA A 343 -17.82 -9.93 6.44
N LEU A 344 -16.72 -9.18 6.51
CA LEU A 344 -16.65 -7.83 5.92
C LEU A 344 -16.93 -7.87 4.41
N SER A 345 -16.33 -8.83 3.68
CA SER A 345 -16.54 -8.97 2.24
C SER A 345 -18.00 -9.26 1.88
N GLN A 346 -18.69 -10.08 2.69
CA GLN A 346 -20.10 -10.41 2.50
C GLN A 346 -21.01 -9.21 2.82
N ILE A 347 -20.74 -8.50 3.92
CA ILE A 347 -21.49 -7.30 4.34
C ILE A 347 -21.27 -6.15 3.36
N ALA A 348 -20.06 -6.02 2.80
CA ALA A 348 -19.72 -4.98 1.83
C ALA A 348 -20.15 -5.33 0.39
N SER A 349 -20.70 -6.52 0.14
CA SER A 349 -21.14 -6.94 -1.18
C SER A 349 -22.44 -6.25 -1.60
N PHE A 350 -22.45 -5.64 -2.78
CA PHE A 350 -23.67 -5.04 -3.37
C PHE A 350 -24.74 -6.07 -3.74
N LYS A 351 -24.37 -7.35 -3.85
CA LYS A 351 -25.27 -8.42 -4.29
C LYS A 351 -26.15 -8.95 -3.15
N ASN A 352 -25.66 -8.91 -1.92
CA ASN A 352 -26.25 -9.60 -0.78
C ASN A 352 -27.00 -8.66 0.18
N ASN A 353 -27.02 -7.34 -0.08
CA ASN A 353 -27.59 -6.36 0.83
C ASN A 353 -28.87 -5.74 0.28
N GLU A 354 -29.91 -5.67 1.10
CA GLU A 354 -31.13 -4.88 0.84
C GLU A 354 -30.86 -3.38 0.91
N SER A 355 -29.77 -2.95 1.59
CA SER A 355 -29.35 -1.57 1.74
C SER A 355 -27.95 -1.35 1.18
N TYR A 356 -27.81 -0.39 0.29
CA TYR A 356 -26.52 0.02 -0.30
C TYR A 356 -25.63 0.87 0.62
N ILE A 357 -26.09 1.20 1.84
CA ILE A 357 -25.37 2.11 2.75
C ILE A 357 -24.03 1.51 3.18
N LEU A 358 -24.02 0.25 3.60
CA LEU A 358 -22.79 -0.42 4.07
C LEU A 358 -21.75 -0.63 2.97
N PRO A 359 -22.11 -1.16 1.78
CA PRO A 359 -21.18 -1.24 0.65
C PRO A 359 -20.60 0.12 0.24
N ILE A 360 -21.45 1.17 0.17
CA ILE A 360 -21.00 2.52 -0.18
C ILE A 360 -20.06 3.08 0.90
N ALA A 361 -20.39 2.93 2.19
CA ALA A 361 -19.52 3.38 3.28
C ALA A 361 -18.17 2.67 3.26
N ASN A 362 -18.14 1.36 3.01
CA ASN A 362 -16.91 0.58 2.88
C ASN A 362 -16.04 1.05 1.71
N LEU A 363 -16.65 1.29 0.55
CA LEU A 363 -15.98 1.81 -0.63
C LEU A 363 -15.45 3.23 -0.41
N LEU A 364 -16.21 4.09 0.27
CA LEU A 364 -15.79 5.46 0.59
C LEU A 364 -14.56 5.47 1.52
N ILE A 365 -14.56 4.63 2.55
CA ILE A 365 -13.40 4.48 3.44
C ILE A 365 -12.18 4.04 2.64
N CYS A 366 -12.31 2.98 1.82
CA CYS A 366 -11.22 2.51 0.96
C CYS A 366 -10.70 3.63 0.04
N PHE A 367 -11.59 4.39 -0.59
CA PHE A 367 -11.24 5.52 -1.44
C PHE A 367 -10.45 6.60 -0.70
N ILE A 368 -10.84 6.95 0.53
CA ILE A 368 -10.11 7.92 1.37
C ILE A 368 -8.68 7.46 1.61
N PHE A 369 -8.46 6.18 1.92
CA PHE A 369 -7.11 5.64 2.14
C PHE A 369 -6.27 5.59 0.86
N ILE A 370 -6.88 5.27 -0.28
CA ILE A 370 -6.22 5.33 -1.59
C ILE A 370 -5.78 6.78 -1.89
N VAL A 371 -6.67 7.75 -1.70
CA VAL A 371 -6.35 9.17 -1.91
C VAL A 371 -5.22 9.60 -0.99
N LEU A 372 -5.26 9.23 0.30
CA LEU A 372 -4.21 9.56 1.27
C LEU A 372 -2.87 8.98 0.85
N SER A 373 -2.83 7.75 0.36
CA SER A 373 -1.61 7.04 -0.08
C SER A 373 -1.01 7.58 -1.39
N VAL A 374 -1.84 8.18 -2.24
CA VAL A 374 -1.39 8.78 -3.51
C VAL A 374 -1.08 10.28 -3.35
N LEU A 375 -1.56 10.90 -2.27
CA LEU A 375 -1.45 12.34 -2.03
C LEU A 375 -0.02 12.90 -2.07
N PRO A 376 1.01 12.29 -1.44
CA PRO A 376 2.39 12.80 -1.53
C PRO A 376 2.91 12.81 -2.96
N ILE A 377 2.55 11.82 -3.76
CA ILE A 377 2.96 11.71 -5.16
C ILE A 377 2.36 12.85 -5.98
N ILE A 378 1.03 13.04 -5.85
CA ILE A 378 0.30 14.13 -6.53
C ILE A 378 0.85 15.48 -6.10
N ASN A 379 1.07 15.66 -4.79
CA ASN A 379 1.60 16.91 -4.23
C ASN A 379 2.98 17.23 -4.81
N LYS A 380 3.87 16.23 -4.94
CA LYS A 380 5.18 16.43 -5.59
C LYS A 380 5.08 16.80 -7.07
N MET A 381 4.16 16.15 -7.82
CA MET A 381 3.95 16.46 -9.25
C MET A 381 3.38 17.86 -9.48
N LEU A 382 2.54 18.36 -8.56
CA LEU A 382 1.94 19.70 -8.66
C LEU A 382 2.82 20.80 -8.07
N MET A 383 3.91 20.44 -7.43
CA MET A 383 4.80 21.40 -6.76
C MET A 383 5.71 22.06 -7.76
N ALA A 384 5.50 23.37 -8.00
CA ALA A 384 6.41 24.18 -8.83
C ALA A 384 7.77 24.38 -8.15
N ASP A 385 8.84 24.47 -8.94
CA ASP A 385 10.16 24.82 -8.43
C ASP A 385 10.18 26.22 -7.79
N GLY A 386 10.44 26.27 -6.52
CA GLY A 386 10.65 27.52 -5.80
C GLY A 386 12.11 27.98 -5.79
N VAL A 387 12.39 28.91 -4.91
CA VAL A 387 13.75 29.44 -4.74
C VAL A 387 14.68 28.35 -4.21
N TYR A 388 14.20 27.53 -3.28
CA TYR A 388 14.94 26.41 -2.69
C TYR A 388 15.36 25.37 -3.73
N GLU A 389 14.40 24.87 -4.54
CA GLU A 389 14.71 23.87 -5.56
C GLU A 389 15.61 24.42 -6.68
N LYS A 390 15.42 25.68 -7.07
CA LYS A 390 16.29 26.33 -8.06
C LYS A 390 17.72 26.44 -7.55
N LEU A 391 17.90 26.78 -6.27
CA LEU A 391 19.22 26.88 -5.67
C LEU A 391 19.88 25.51 -5.55
N LEU A 392 19.13 24.46 -5.20
CA LEU A 392 19.63 23.10 -5.15
C LEU A 392 20.04 22.58 -6.53
N LYS A 393 19.21 22.78 -7.56
CA LYS A 393 19.52 22.41 -8.95
C LYS A 393 20.72 23.17 -9.47
N HIS A 394 20.89 24.44 -9.06
CA HIS A 394 22.05 25.22 -9.42
C HIS A 394 23.34 24.66 -8.80
N GLU A 395 23.32 24.33 -7.50
CA GLU A 395 24.43 23.67 -6.78
C GLU A 395 24.81 22.33 -7.44
N GLU A 396 23.83 21.49 -7.76
CA GLU A 396 24.05 20.23 -8.47
C GLU A 396 24.70 20.43 -9.83
N GLY A 397 24.21 21.40 -10.62
CA GLY A 397 24.78 21.73 -11.93
C GLY A 397 26.20 22.26 -11.86
N LEU A 398 26.54 23.06 -10.84
CA LEU A 398 27.90 23.54 -10.59
C LEU A 398 28.82 22.38 -10.19
N THR A 399 28.36 21.51 -9.30
CA THR A 399 29.11 20.33 -8.84
C THR A 399 29.38 19.35 -9.98
N GLU A 400 28.40 19.13 -10.87
CA GLU A 400 28.59 18.31 -12.07
C GLU A 400 29.65 18.89 -13.00
N LYS A 401 29.60 20.21 -13.25
CA LYS A 401 30.62 20.89 -14.08
C LYS A 401 32.02 20.79 -13.46
N LEU A 402 32.14 21.00 -12.15
CA LEU A 402 33.40 20.89 -11.42
C LEU A 402 33.96 19.47 -11.48
N THR A 403 33.10 18.46 -11.30
CA THR A 403 33.47 17.04 -11.40
C THR A 403 33.97 16.69 -12.81
N ARG A 404 33.31 17.17 -13.86
CA ARG A 404 33.76 16.98 -15.24
C ARG A 404 35.13 17.62 -15.49
N ILE A 405 35.36 18.83 -14.98
CA ILE A 405 36.67 19.51 -15.09
C ILE A 405 37.74 18.68 -14.35
N HIS A 406 37.44 18.17 -13.18
CA HIS A 406 38.37 17.35 -12.39
C HIS A 406 38.74 16.02 -13.08
N ILE A 407 37.77 15.37 -13.72
CA ILE A 407 38.02 14.14 -14.50
C ILE A 407 38.98 14.49 -15.66
N ILE A 408 38.74 15.57 -16.37
CA ILE A 408 39.64 16.04 -17.45
C ILE A 408 41.07 16.33 -16.95
N GLU A 409 41.21 16.87 -15.72
CA GLU A 409 42.54 17.10 -15.11
C GLU A 409 43.23 15.78 -14.71
N LEU A 410 42.49 14.78 -14.19
CA LEU A 410 43.05 13.48 -13.80
C LEU A 410 43.52 12.64 -14.99
N GLU A 411 42.80 12.69 -16.10
CA GLU A 411 43.16 11.97 -17.31
C GLU A 411 44.40 12.60 -18.04
N LYS A 412 44.78 13.80 -17.63
CA LYS A 412 45.95 14.54 -18.19
C LYS A 412 47.26 14.23 -17.44
N ASN A 413 47.20 13.64 -16.25
CA ASN A 413 48.37 13.25 -15.45
C ASN A 413 48.62 11.73 -15.56
#